data_761bec5184389e715e1d71777f0ee9d3
#
_entry.id   761bec5184389e715e1d71777f0ee9d3
#
_cell.length_a   1.000
_cell.length_b   1.000
_cell.length_c   1.000
_cell.angle_alpha   90.00
_cell.angle_beta   90.00
_cell.angle_gamma   90.00
#
_symmetry.space_group_name_H-M   'P 1'
#
loop_
_entity.id
_entity.type
_entity.pdbx_description
1 polymer ?
#
loop_
_entity_poly.entity_id
_entity_poly.type
_entity_poly.pdbx_seq_one_letter_code
_entity_poly.pdbx_strand_id
1 'polypeptide(L)'
;MISLKKMFNISPRFFRILGGQTANEHASYVRNKKRDHRGQPFEAYTPAYEKRKKARKAAKNQISSLPTPNLTLTGKMLNSIRLIRAGRSGFVYGITDPKEAAKMEGHQTGVFGKNTNKRKKRIISSKKNAVPPEIGEMIMDEIGKQVVRQITTELKKNGMGFKVYTI
;
A
#
# COMPACT_ATOMS: atom_id res chain seq x y z
N MET A 1 37.15 13.37 9.31
CA MET A 1 36.00 13.97 8.59
C MET A 1 34.97 12.85 8.28
N ILE A 2 33.74 12.91 8.82
CA ILE A 2 32.73 11.90 8.58
C ILE A 2 32.08 12.19 7.22
N SER A 3 32.16 11.26 6.29
CA SER A 3 31.50 11.43 4.98
C SER A 3 29.99 11.30 5.12
N LEU A 4 29.24 12.37 4.89
CA LEU A 4 27.78 12.39 4.85
C LEU A 4 27.21 11.30 3.93
N LYS A 5 27.92 10.95 2.84
CA LYS A 5 27.52 9.89 1.92
C LYS A 5 27.48 8.50 2.58
N LYS A 6 28.29 8.25 3.62
CA LYS A 6 28.24 7.01 4.41
C LYS A 6 27.11 7.01 5.43
N MET A 7 26.71 8.18 5.95
CA MET A 7 25.67 8.31 6.97
C MET A 7 24.27 7.99 6.45
N PHE A 8 24.03 8.14 5.14
CA PHE A 8 22.71 7.94 4.53
C PHE A 8 22.63 6.70 3.61
N ASN A 9 23.54 5.73 3.80
CA ASN A 9 23.52 4.51 2.99
C ASN A 9 22.54 3.48 3.58
N ILE A 10 21.25 3.72 3.37
CA ILE A 10 20.23 2.77 3.77
C ILE A 10 20.37 1.48 2.95
N SER A 11 20.38 0.34 3.65
CA SER A 11 20.61 -0.95 3.00
C SER A 11 19.44 -1.38 2.11
N PRO A 12 19.69 -2.09 1.00
CA PRO A 12 18.63 -2.69 0.20
C PRO A 12 17.75 -3.66 0.99
N ARG A 13 18.32 -4.29 2.04
CA ARG A 13 17.56 -5.18 2.95
C ARG A 13 16.48 -4.40 3.71
N PHE A 14 16.81 -3.20 4.18
CA PHE A 14 15.82 -2.33 4.84
C PHE A 14 14.65 -2.02 3.89
N PHE A 15 14.94 -1.57 2.67
CA PHE A 15 13.91 -1.26 1.67
C PHE A 15 13.10 -2.50 1.25
N ARG A 16 13.70 -3.69 1.28
CA ARG A 16 12.97 -4.93 1.03
C ARG A 16 11.95 -5.22 2.12
N ILE A 17 12.32 -5.06 3.37
CA ILE A 17 11.42 -5.26 4.53
C ILE A 17 10.32 -4.20 4.50
N LEU A 18 10.68 -2.91 4.41
CA LEU A 18 9.74 -1.80 4.37
C LEU A 18 8.76 -1.91 3.20
N GLY A 19 9.23 -2.28 2.01
CA GLY A 19 8.37 -2.47 0.85
C GLY A 19 7.40 -3.64 0.98
N GLY A 20 7.81 -4.72 1.64
CA GLY A 20 6.92 -5.84 1.99
C GLY A 20 5.84 -5.43 2.98
N GLN A 21 6.22 -4.71 4.03
CA GLN A 21 5.29 -4.14 5.02
C GLN A 21 4.31 -3.17 4.35
N THR A 22 4.81 -2.22 3.55
CA THR A 22 3.98 -1.27 2.80
C THR A 22 2.95 -1.97 1.91
N ALA A 23 3.34 -3.02 1.19
CA ALA A 23 2.42 -3.78 0.35
C ALA A 23 1.29 -4.43 1.17
N ASN A 24 1.63 -5.02 2.32
CA ASN A 24 0.65 -5.64 3.22
C ASN A 24 -0.27 -4.59 3.86
N GLU A 25 0.29 -3.49 4.35
CA GLU A 25 -0.49 -2.41 4.97
C GLU A 25 -1.41 -1.75 3.95
N HIS A 26 -0.99 -1.55 2.70
CA HIS A 26 -1.86 -1.00 1.67
C HIS A 26 -3.04 -1.93 1.37
N ALA A 27 -2.81 -3.24 1.26
CA ALA A 27 -3.88 -4.21 1.08
C ALA A 27 -4.85 -4.23 2.28
N SER A 28 -4.31 -4.16 3.50
CA SER A 28 -5.05 -4.08 4.75
C SER A 28 -5.86 -2.79 4.84
N TYR A 29 -5.27 -1.65 4.52
CA TYR A 29 -5.92 -0.35 4.50
C TYR A 29 -7.16 -0.35 3.59
N VAL A 30 -7.01 -0.78 2.33
CA VAL A 30 -8.12 -0.85 1.39
C VAL A 30 -9.22 -1.79 1.89
N ARG A 31 -8.85 -2.92 2.49
CA ARG A 31 -9.79 -3.93 3.01
C ARG A 31 -10.56 -3.45 4.23
N ASN A 32 -9.86 -2.87 5.19
CA ASN A 32 -10.38 -2.59 6.53
C ASN A 32 -10.90 -1.16 6.65
N LYS A 33 -10.13 -0.17 6.18
CA LYS A 33 -10.54 1.25 6.20
C LYS A 33 -11.54 1.58 5.09
N LYS A 34 -11.55 0.81 3.97
CA LYS A 34 -12.47 0.99 2.84
C LYS A 34 -12.37 2.38 2.22
N ARG A 35 -11.15 2.88 2.14
CA ARG A 35 -10.81 4.22 1.67
C ARG A 35 -9.92 4.18 0.43
N ASP A 36 -9.97 5.25 -0.34
CA ASP A 36 -9.15 5.46 -1.52
C ASP A 36 -7.74 5.98 -1.17
N HIS A 37 -6.94 6.26 -2.19
CA HIS A 37 -5.58 6.80 -2.08
C HIS A 37 -5.50 8.22 -1.48
N ARG A 38 -6.64 8.89 -1.26
CA ARG A 38 -6.74 10.19 -0.60
C ARG A 38 -7.28 10.09 0.82
N GLY A 39 -7.55 8.89 1.29
CA GLY A 39 -8.18 8.66 2.58
C GLY A 39 -9.70 8.86 2.56
N GLN A 40 -10.32 9.05 1.38
CA GLN A 40 -11.77 9.21 1.28
C GLN A 40 -12.46 7.84 1.22
N PRO A 41 -13.64 7.69 1.84
CA PRO A 41 -14.42 6.46 1.75
C PRO A 41 -14.74 6.12 0.29
N PHE A 42 -14.72 4.82 -0.05
CA PHE A 42 -15.22 4.40 -1.35
C PHE A 42 -16.71 4.69 -1.49
N GLU A 43 -17.13 5.15 -2.66
CA GLU A 43 -18.54 5.30 -2.96
C GLU A 43 -19.30 3.98 -2.76
N ALA A 44 -20.51 4.07 -2.22
CA ALA A 44 -21.39 2.92 -2.00
C ALA A 44 -21.65 2.13 -3.28
N TYR A 45 -21.91 0.85 -3.13
CA TYR A 45 -22.39 0.02 -4.24
C TYR A 45 -23.77 0.49 -4.72
N THR A 46 -24.07 0.24 -6.00
CA THR A 46 -25.47 0.35 -6.46
C THR A 46 -26.33 -0.70 -5.75
N PRO A 47 -27.61 -0.40 -5.46
CA PRO A 47 -28.49 -1.35 -4.76
C PRO A 47 -28.56 -2.71 -5.45
N ALA A 48 -28.58 -2.74 -6.78
CA ALA A 48 -28.59 -3.97 -7.57
C ALA A 48 -27.31 -4.80 -7.37
N TYR A 49 -26.14 -4.16 -7.31
CA TYR A 49 -24.87 -4.86 -7.06
C TYR A 49 -24.77 -5.34 -5.62
N GLU A 50 -25.24 -4.55 -4.66
CA GLU A 50 -25.28 -4.92 -3.25
C GLU A 50 -26.16 -6.16 -3.03
N LYS A 51 -27.38 -6.17 -3.59
CA LYS A 51 -28.30 -7.32 -3.57
C LYS A 51 -27.62 -8.58 -4.14
N ARG A 52 -26.97 -8.44 -5.31
CA ARG A 52 -26.24 -9.55 -5.95
C ARG A 52 -25.03 -10.01 -5.13
N LYS A 53 -24.34 -9.10 -4.47
CA LYS A 53 -23.19 -9.43 -3.61
C LYS A 53 -23.66 -10.19 -2.36
N LYS A 54 -24.77 -9.77 -1.75
CA LYS A 54 -25.39 -10.48 -0.61
C LYS A 54 -25.88 -11.89 -1.01
N ALA A 55 -26.52 -12.01 -2.16
CA ALA A 55 -26.98 -13.31 -2.67
C ALA A 55 -25.81 -14.28 -2.97
N ARG A 56 -24.65 -13.78 -3.38
CA ARG A 56 -23.44 -14.58 -3.61
C ARG A 56 -22.73 -15.02 -2.33
N LYS A 57 -23.18 -14.59 -1.15
CA LYS A 57 -22.60 -15.00 0.14
C LYS A 57 -22.66 -16.53 0.35
N ALA A 58 -23.64 -17.19 -0.26
CA ALA A 58 -23.75 -18.63 -0.25
C ALA A 58 -22.71 -19.35 -1.14
N ALA A 59 -22.04 -18.64 -2.05
CA ALA A 59 -21.01 -19.22 -2.90
C ALA A 59 -19.68 -19.28 -2.12
N LYS A 60 -19.09 -20.48 -2.03
CA LYS A 60 -17.88 -20.83 -1.26
C LYS A 60 -16.64 -19.95 -1.46
N ASN A 61 -16.62 -19.01 -2.41
CA ASN A 61 -15.44 -18.22 -2.79
C ASN A 61 -15.53 -16.74 -2.40
N GLN A 62 -16.51 -16.34 -1.58
CA GLN A 62 -16.67 -14.95 -1.20
C GLN A 62 -16.12 -14.68 0.21
N ILE A 63 -15.12 -13.82 0.32
CA ILE A 63 -14.51 -13.43 1.60
C ILE A 63 -15.34 -12.36 2.32
N SER A 64 -16.05 -11.49 1.59
CA SER A 64 -16.77 -10.38 2.18
C SER A 64 -18.15 -10.18 1.56
N SER A 65 -19.18 -10.21 2.41
CA SER A 65 -20.56 -9.87 2.09
C SER A 65 -20.93 -8.44 2.49
N LEU A 66 -20.00 -7.68 3.04
CA LEU A 66 -20.26 -6.34 3.55
C LEU A 66 -20.81 -5.43 2.44
N PRO A 67 -21.81 -4.60 2.73
CA PRO A 67 -22.38 -3.67 1.77
C PRO A 67 -21.39 -2.60 1.35
N THR A 68 -20.46 -2.26 2.24
CA THR A 68 -19.44 -1.23 1.98
C THR A 68 -18.37 -1.74 1.01
N PRO A 69 -18.02 -0.95 0.00
CA PRO A 69 -16.97 -1.29 -0.94
C PRO A 69 -15.62 -1.47 -0.26
N ASN A 70 -15.01 -2.62 -0.41
CA ASN A 70 -13.68 -2.92 0.11
C ASN A 70 -12.78 -3.67 -0.88
N LEU A 71 -13.23 -3.79 -2.15
CA LEU A 71 -12.55 -4.48 -3.24
C LEU A 71 -12.20 -5.96 -2.96
N THR A 72 -12.88 -6.59 -2.00
CA THR A 72 -12.55 -7.95 -1.52
C THR A 72 -13.63 -8.99 -1.82
N LEU A 73 -14.19 -9.02 -3.03
CA LEU A 73 -15.15 -10.09 -3.35
C LEU A 73 -14.52 -11.48 -3.13
N THR A 74 -13.34 -11.71 -3.73
CA THR A 74 -12.55 -12.95 -3.54
C THR A 74 -11.24 -12.72 -2.80
N GLY A 75 -10.88 -11.46 -2.56
CA GLY A 75 -9.60 -11.07 -1.96
C GLY A 75 -8.38 -11.22 -2.87
N LYS A 76 -8.48 -11.92 -4.00
CA LYS A 76 -7.34 -12.21 -4.88
C LYS A 76 -6.59 -10.97 -5.32
N MET A 77 -7.30 -9.90 -5.74
CA MET A 77 -6.69 -8.66 -6.19
C MET A 77 -5.84 -8.00 -5.11
N LEU A 78 -6.37 -7.82 -3.90
CA LEU A 78 -5.62 -7.21 -2.80
C LEU A 78 -4.51 -8.13 -2.30
N ASN A 79 -4.74 -9.44 -2.32
CA ASN A 79 -3.73 -10.42 -1.94
C ASN A 79 -2.59 -10.54 -2.96
N SER A 80 -2.75 -10.02 -4.18
CA SER A 80 -1.69 -9.98 -5.19
C SER A 80 -0.83 -8.70 -5.15
N ILE A 81 -1.12 -7.77 -4.23
CA ILE A 81 -0.24 -6.64 -3.95
C ILE A 81 1.02 -7.18 -3.24
N ARG A 82 2.18 -7.01 -3.87
CA ARG A 82 3.47 -7.54 -3.39
C ARG A 82 4.59 -6.54 -3.65
N LEU A 83 5.67 -6.70 -2.90
CA LEU A 83 6.95 -6.10 -3.25
C LEU A 83 7.42 -6.67 -4.60
N ILE A 84 7.71 -5.79 -5.54
CA ILE A 84 8.24 -6.15 -6.87
C ILE A 84 9.76 -6.11 -6.86
N ARG A 85 10.33 -5.02 -6.35
CA ARG A 85 11.79 -4.87 -6.22
C ARG A 85 12.14 -3.90 -5.10
N ALA A 86 13.35 -4.06 -4.56
CA ALA A 86 13.97 -3.11 -3.65
C ALA A 86 15.43 -2.89 -4.06
N GLY A 87 15.90 -1.66 -3.91
CA GLY A 87 17.26 -1.23 -4.22
C GLY A 87 17.84 -0.33 -3.14
N ARG A 88 18.94 0.36 -3.46
CA ARG A 88 19.61 1.30 -2.52
C ARG A 88 18.82 2.58 -2.28
N SER A 89 17.98 2.99 -3.22
CA SER A 89 17.24 4.26 -3.19
C SER A 89 15.75 4.12 -2.89
N GLY A 90 15.26 2.88 -2.69
CA GLY A 90 13.85 2.66 -2.41
C GLY A 90 13.34 1.30 -2.86
N PHE A 91 12.02 1.19 -2.95
CA PHE A 91 11.34 -0.03 -3.35
C PHE A 91 10.16 0.27 -4.31
N VAL A 92 9.75 -0.76 -5.03
CA VAL A 92 8.55 -0.74 -5.88
C VAL A 92 7.67 -1.91 -5.45
N TYR A 93 6.40 -1.64 -5.22
CA TYR A 93 5.40 -2.66 -4.95
C TYR A 93 4.17 -2.45 -5.84
N GLY A 94 3.35 -3.47 -6.01
CA GLY A 94 2.15 -3.41 -6.83
C GLY A 94 1.52 -4.79 -7.01
N ILE A 95 0.58 -4.87 -7.95
CA ILE A 95 -0.09 -6.12 -8.30
C ILE A 95 0.79 -6.88 -9.29
N THR A 96 1.17 -8.10 -8.91
CA THR A 96 2.05 -8.96 -9.72
C THR A 96 1.29 -9.92 -10.64
N ASP A 97 0.02 -10.21 -10.35
CA ASP A 97 -0.82 -11.05 -11.21
C ASP A 97 -1.46 -10.20 -12.32
N PRO A 98 -1.22 -10.50 -13.62
CA PRO A 98 -1.74 -9.71 -14.74
C PRO A 98 -3.28 -9.64 -14.79
N LYS A 99 -3.97 -10.72 -14.40
CA LYS A 99 -5.44 -10.74 -14.36
C LYS A 99 -5.99 -9.83 -13.27
N GLU A 100 -5.32 -9.81 -12.14
CA GLU A 100 -5.71 -8.94 -11.02
C GLU A 100 -5.29 -7.48 -11.29
N ALA A 101 -4.19 -7.24 -12.01
CA ALA A 101 -3.78 -5.91 -12.48
C ALA A 101 -4.83 -5.31 -13.44
N ALA A 102 -5.34 -6.08 -14.40
CA ALA A 102 -6.42 -5.63 -15.27
C ALA A 102 -7.72 -5.30 -14.52
N LYS A 103 -8.05 -6.03 -13.44
CA LYS A 103 -9.17 -5.67 -12.56
C LYS A 103 -8.93 -4.36 -11.81
N MET A 104 -7.71 -4.14 -11.34
CA MET A 104 -7.32 -2.90 -10.69
C MET A 104 -7.46 -1.71 -11.64
N GLU A 105 -6.97 -1.84 -12.87
CA GLU A 105 -7.13 -0.83 -13.91
C GLU A 105 -8.61 -0.53 -14.16
N GLY A 106 -9.45 -1.55 -14.26
CA GLY A 106 -10.90 -1.39 -14.36
C GLY A 106 -11.49 -0.60 -13.17
N HIS A 107 -11.00 -0.81 -11.95
CA HIS A 107 -11.42 -0.02 -10.79
C HIS A 107 -10.94 1.44 -10.86
N GLN A 108 -9.73 1.68 -11.34
CA GLN A 108 -9.16 3.04 -11.46
C GLN A 108 -9.81 3.84 -12.59
N THR A 109 -10.07 3.23 -13.72
CA THR A 109 -10.66 3.89 -14.90
C THR A 109 -12.18 3.94 -14.87
N GLY A 110 -12.81 3.02 -14.15
CA GLY A 110 -14.24 2.77 -14.19
C GLY A 110 -14.70 1.93 -15.39
N VAL A 111 -13.75 1.44 -16.20
CA VAL A 111 -14.02 0.65 -17.42
C VAL A 111 -13.60 -0.80 -17.18
N PHE A 112 -14.49 -1.75 -17.44
CA PHE A 112 -14.24 -3.17 -17.25
C PHE A 112 -14.46 -3.94 -18.57
N GLY A 113 -13.37 -4.47 -19.12
CA GLY A 113 -13.39 -5.24 -20.36
C GLY A 113 -13.93 -4.43 -21.57
N LYS A 114 -14.71 -5.10 -22.42
CA LYS A 114 -15.33 -4.48 -23.61
C LYS A 114 -16.54 -3.57 -23.28
N ASN A 115 -16.94 -3.49 -22.03
CA ASN A 115 -18.13 -2.77 -21.62
C ASN A 115 -17.79 -1.29 -21.39
N THR A 116 -18.26 -0.42 -22.28
CA THR A 116 -17.99 1.02 -22.26
C THR A 116 -18.80 1.78 -21.18
N ASN A 117 -19.72 1.12 -20.51
CA ASN A 117 -20.48 1.74 -19.41
C ASN A 117 -19.56 2.08 -18.24
N LYS A 118 -19.29 3.36 -18.05
CA LYS A 118 -18.45 3.87 -16.96
C LYS A 118 -19.05 3.49 -15.61
N ARG A 119 -18.28 2.76 -14.80
CA ARG A 119 -18.63 2.45 -13.41
C ARG A 119 -17.96 3.46 -12.49
N LYS A 120 -18.42 3.51 -11.25
CA LYS A 120 -17.80 4.34 -10.19
C LYS A 120 -16.34 3.94 -10.02
N LYS A 121 -15.45 4.92 -10.08
CA LYS A 121 -14.01 4.72 -9.91
C LYS A 121 -13.69 4.43 -8.45
N ARG A 122 -12.73 3.53 -8.22
CA ARG A 122 -12.18 3.21 -6.90
C ARG A 122 -10.67 3.20 -6.99
N ILE A 123 -10.09 4.39 -6.85
CA ILE A 123 -8.65 4.59 -7.06
C ILE A 123 -7.93 4.28 -5.75
N ILE A 124 -7.07 3.26 -5.74
CA ILE A 124 -6.29 2.91 -4.55
C ILE A 124 -4.85 3.44 -4.62
N SER A 125 -4.39 3.85 -5.79
CA SER A 125 -3.13 4.55 -5.99
C SER A 125 -3.20 5.46 -7.23
N SER A 126 -2.37 6.50 -7.27
CA SER A 126 -2.25 7.39 -8.43
C SER A 126 -0.81 7.86 -8.58
N LYS A 127 -0.47 8.49 -9.72
CA LYS A 127 0.87 9.09 -9.91
C LYS A 127 1.16 10.17 -8.87
N LYS A 128 0.14 10.94 -8.43
CA LYS A 128 0.29 12.00 -7.42
C LYS A 128 0.34 11.44 -6.01
N ASN A 129 -0.51 10.45 -5.71
CA ASN A 129 -0.62 9.82 -4.39
C ASN A 129 -0.48 8.31 -4.58
N ALA A 130 0.77 7.84 -4.58
CA ALA A 130 1.08 6.41 -4.79
C ALA A 130 0.55 5.55 -3.64
N VAL A 131 0.49 6.11 -2.43
CA VAL A 131 -0.01 5.47 -1.20
C VAL A 131 -0.99 6.39 -0.49
N PRO A 132 -1.92 5.85 0.31
CA PRO A 132 -2.71 6.64 1.24
C PRO A 132 -1.84 7.42 2.23
N PRO A 133 -2.29 8.59 2.74
CA PRO A 133 -1.51 9.42 3.65
C PRO A 133 -0.97 8.67 4.87
N GLU A 134 -1.80 7.89 5.55
CA GLU A 134 -1.43 7.09 6.72
C GLU A 134 -0.27 6.12 6.44
N ILE A 135 -0.23 5.54 5.24
CA ILE A 135 0.87 4.66 4.81
C ILE A 135 2.11 5.47 4.46
N GLY A 136 1.92 6.65 3.87
CA GLY A 136 3.01 7.58 3.60
C GLY A 136 3.73 8.00 4.89
N GLU A 137 2.97 8.35 5.92
CA GLU A 137 3.50 8.68 7.26
C GLU A 137 4.27 7.50 7.87
N MET A 138 3.72 6.29 7.83
CA MET A 138 4.41 5.08 8.29
C MET A 138 5.75 4.88 7.57
N ILE A 139 5.80 5.06 6.24
CA ILE A 139 7.03 4.92 5.47
C ILE A 139 8.06 5.96 5.91
N MET A 140 7.65 7.21 6.06
CA MET A 140 8.55 8.31 6.46
C MET A 140 9.07 8.11 7.89
N ASP A 141 8.23 7.66 8.81
CA ASP A 141 8.62 7.34 10.19
C ASP A 141 9.67 6.21 10.22
N GLU A 142 9.46 5.11 9.51
CA GLU A 142 10.41 4.01 9.47
C GLU A 142 11.76 4.40 8.81
N ILE A 143 11.72 5.23 7.76
CA ILE A 143 12.95 5.79 7.16
C ILE A 143 13.65 6.70 8.17
N GLY A 144 12.93 7.57 8.86
CA GLY A 144 13.46 8.46 9.89
C GLY A 144 14.15 7.69 11.01
N LYS A 145 13.50 6.66 11.56
CA LYS A 145 14.08 5.77 12.57
C LYS A 145 15.37 5.11 12.07
N GLN A 146 15.41 4.65 10.82
CA GLN A 146 16.60 4.02 10.25
C GLN A 146 17.75 5.01 10.08
N VAL A 147 17.47 6.24 9.64
CA VAL A 147 18.47 7.30 9.51
C VAL A 147 19.05 7.64 10.89
N VAL A 148 18.20 7.83 11.90
CA VAL A 148 18.65 8.11 13.28
C VAL A 148 19.54 6.97 13.81
N ARG A 149 19.16 5.71 13.61
CA ARG A 149 20.00 4.56 14.01
C ARG A 149 21.37 4.58 13.34
N GLN A 150 21.43 4.89 12.05
CA GLN A 150 22.72 4.96 11.33
C GLN A 150 23.60 6.10 11.84
N ILE A 151 23.05 7.29 12.01
CA ILE A 151 23.76 8.44 12.55
C ILE A 151 24.31 8.10 13.94
N THR A 152 23.48 7.58 14.83
CA THR A 152 23.88 7.20 16.17
C THR A 152 25.01 6.16 16.17
N THR A 153 24.94 5.18 15.27
CA THR A 153 25.96 4.14 15.14
C THR A 153 27.29 4.73 14.68
N GLU A 154 27.28 5.59 13.67
CA GLU A 154 28.50 6.24 13.16
C GLU A 154 29.12 7.19 14.19
N LEU A 155 28.30 7.93 14.93
CA LEU A 155 28.78 8.81 16.00
C LEU A 155 29.43 8.01 17.14
N LYS A 156 28.83 6.90 17.57
CA LYS A 156 29.41 6.00 18.58
C LYS A 156 30.76 5.43 18.14
N LYS A 157 30.89 5.00 16.85
CA LYS A 157 32.16 4.51 16.32
C LYS A 157 33.27 5.56 16.33
N ASN A 158 32.92 6.84 16.27
CA ASN A 158 33.87 7.95 16.30
C ASN A 158 34.06 8.56 17.72
N GLY A 159 33.64 7.85 18.76
CA GLY A 159 33.82 8.27 20.15
C GLY A 159 32.92 9.43 20.59
N MET A 160 31.92 9.79 19.78
CA MET A 160 30.98 10.86 20.11
C MET A 160 29.72 10.26 20.75
N GLY A 161 29.50 10.57 22.04
CA GLY A 161 28.29 10.18 22.74
C GLY A 161 27.16 11.19 22.49
N PHE A 162 26.01 10.70 22.01
CA PHE A 162 24.78 11.49 21.91
C PHE A 162 23.64 10.78 22.64
N LYS A 163 22.87 11.55 23.41
CA LYS A 163 21.56 11.10 23.89
C LYS A 163 20.50 11.53 22.87
N VAL A 164 19.84 10.57 22.24
CA VAL A 164 18.67 10.85 21.39
C VAL A 164 17.46 10.92 22.31
N TYR A 165 16.86 12.08 22.41
CA TYR A 165 15.55 12.22 23.04
C TYR A 165 14.48 11.97 21.97
N THR A 166 13.67 10.96 22.19
CA THR A 166 12.43 10.76 21.40
C THR A 166 11.38 11.72 21.97
N ILE A 167 10.88 12.61 21.14
CA ILE A 167 9.75 13.49 21.45
C ILE A 167 8.47 12.72 21.20
#